data_922960c7eb1af967454a7d84b4cf11b5
#
_entry.id   922960c7eb1af967454a7d84b4cf11b5
#
_cell.length_a   1.000
_cell.length_b   1.000
_cell.length_c   1.000
_cell.angle_alpha   90.00
_cell.angle_beta   90.00
_cell.angle_gamma   90.00
#
_symmetry.space_group_name_H-M   'P 1'
#
loop_
_entity.id
_entity.type
_entity.pdbx_description
1 polymer ?
#
loop_
_entity_poly.entity_id
_entity_poly.type
_entity_poly.pdbx_seq_one_letter_code
_entity_poly.pdbx_strand_id
1 'polypeptide(L)'
;MTNDIMVRETAKLLSWLRAWDEQTYQHSLRTAGYAFQIASQMHMARQDRRDLLVVATLHDIGKRTIPQRVLRKSGKLTDEEYRLIREHAEAGSRILRAHGFPERICDAVRDHHEQPDGNGYRGCTQPARYADIIRVADCLDVMFSGRSYQKPKTKE
;
A
#
# COMPACT_ATOMS: atom_id res chain seq x y z
N MET A 1 16.60 9.37 -9.27
CA MET A 1 16.60 9.61 -7.81
C MET A 1 17.72 8.80 -7.16
N THR A 2 18.60 9.45 -6.39
CA THR A 2 19.62 8.73 -5.60
C THR A 2 19.01 8.05 -4.38
N ASN A 3 19.73 7.07 -3.79
CA ASN A 3 19.23 6.40 -2.58
C ASN A 3 18.97 7.36 -1.42
N ASP A 4 19.84 8.34 -1.21
CA ASP A 4 19.68 9.30 -0.10
C ASP A 4 18.45 10.20 -0.29
N ILE A 5 18.19 10.63 -1.52
CA ILE A 5 16.99 11.41 -1.84
C ILE A 5 15.74 10.55 -1.60
N MET A 6 15.77 9.28 -2.03
CA MET A 6 14.64 8.36 -1.85
C MET A 6 14.33 8.14 -0.37
N VAL A 7 15.35 7.95 0.48
CA VAL A 7 15.18 7.80 1.93
C VAL A 7 14.56 9.05 2.54
N ARG A 8 15.05 10.24 2.19
CA ARG A 8 14.51 11.52 2.71
C ARG A 8 13.05 11.73 2.29
N GLU A 9 12.71 11.51 1.03
CA GLU A 9 11.34 11.67 0.54
C GLU A 9 10.41 10.62 1.15
N THR A 10 10.86 9.38 1.35
CA THR A 10 10.11 8.35 2.07
C THR A 10 9.80 8.78 3.49
N ALA A 11 10.79 9.27 4.24
CA ALA A 11 10.59 9.74 5.61
C ALA A 11 9.62 10.92 5.68
N LYS A 12 9.72 11.86 4.74
CA LYS A 12 8.84 13.03 4.64
C LYS A 12 7.39 12.60 4.38
N LEU A 13 7.15 11.73 3.40
CA LEU A 13 5.82 11.24 3.08
C LEU A 13 5.23 10.40 4.21
N LEU A 14 6.05 9.59 4.87
CA LEU A 14 5.64 8.80 6.02
C LEU A 14 5.25 9.69 7.22
N SER A 15 6.01 10.75 7.50
CA SER A 15 5.66 11.75 8.50
C SER A 15 4.34 12.46 8.15
N TRP A 16 4.15 12.75 6.88
CA TRP A 16 2.93 13.35 6.36
C TRP A 16 1.70 12.42 6.50
N LEU A 17 1.88 11.11 6.27
CA LEU A 17 0.86 10.09 6.51
C LEU A 17 0.52 10.00 8.00
N ARG A 18 1.53 10.01 8.88
CA ARG A 18 1.35 9.98 10.33
C ARG A 18 0.49 11.13 10.83
N ALA A 19 0.78 12.36 10.37
CA ALA A 19 0.00 13.55 10.73
C ALA A 19 -1.46 13.48 10.25
N TRP A 20 -1.74 12.69 9.19
CA TRP A 20 -3.08 12.50 8.66
C TRP A 20 -3.84 11.41 9.39
N ASP A 21 -3.24 10.23 9.57
CA ASP A 21 -3.86 9.08 10.22
C ASP A 21 -2.80 8.17 10.85
N GLU A 22 -2.66 8.26 12.18
CA GLU A 22 -1.70 7.46 12.96
C GLU A 22 -1.93 5.96 12.75
N GLN A 23 -3.17 5.53 12.56
CA GLN A 23 -3.47 4.11 12.37
C GLN A 23 -2.89 3.58 11.04
N THR A 24 -3.06 4.31 9.96
CA THR A 24 -2.48 3.94 8.65
C THR A 24 -0.96 3.98 8.71
N TYR A 25 -0.39 4.96 9.41
CA TYR A 25 1.06 5.03 9.63
C TYR A 25 1.60 3.78 10.35
N GLN A 26 1.00 3.39 11.46
CA GLN A 26 1.43 2.21 12.23
C GLN A 26 1.27 0.91 11.40
N HIS A 27 0.19 0.80 10.66
CA HIS A 27 -0.03 -0.28 9.71
C HIS A 27 1.09 -0.36 8.67
N SER A 28 1.43 0.75 8.02
CA SER A 28 2.51 0.80 7.02
C SER A 28 3.85 0.32 7.58
N LEU A 29 4.18 0.69 8.83
CA LEU A 29 5.41 0.24 9.47
C LEU A 29 5.42 -1.27 9.73
N ARG A 30 4.29 -1.85 10.21
CA ARG A 30 4.21 -3.30 10.45
C ARG A 30 4.23 -4.08 9.15
N THR A 31 3.50 -3.61 8.12
CA THR A 31 3.54 -4.19 6.76
C THR A 31 4.96 -4.19 6.21
N ALA A 32 5.72 -3.09 6.40
CA ALA A 32 7.13 -3.02 6.00
C ALA A 32 7.99 -4.06 6.75
N GLY A 33 7.72 -4.30 8.03
CA GLY A 33 8.38 -5.35 8.80
C GLY A 33 8.13 -6.75 8.24
N TYR A 34 6.88 -7.09 7.94
CA TYR A 34 6.52 -8.38 7.32
C TYR A 34 7.14 -8.53 5.92
N ALA A 35 7.04 -7.50 5.09
CA ALA A 35 7.63 -7.50 3.75
C ALA A 35 9.14 -7.72 3.78
N PHE A 36 9.84 -7.10 4.75
CA PHE A 36 11.28 -7.30 4.94
C PHE A 36 11.61 -8.75 5.33
N GLN A 37 10.84 -9.36 6.22
CA GLN A 37 11.04 -10.76 6.61
C GLN A 37 10.84 -11.70 5.42
N ILE A 38 9.76 -11.52 4.64
CA ILE A 38 9.49 -12.30 3.42
C ILE A 38 10.65 -12.16 2.44
N ALA A 39 11.08 -10.92 2.13
CA ALA A 39 12.17 -10.65 1.21
C ALA A 39 13.51 -11.26 1.65
N SER A 40 13.74 -11.32 2.97
CA SER A 40 14.95 -11.93 3.54
C SER A 40 14.95 -13.44 3.35
N GLN A 41 13.82 -14.10 3.59
CA GLN A 41 13.67 -15.55 3.36
C GLN A 41 13.74 -15.92 1.86
N MET A 42 13.27 -15.03 0.99
CA MET A 42 13.38 -15.19 -0.45
C MET A 42 14.78 -14.87 -1.00
N HIS A 43 15.75 -14.54 -0.15
CA HIS A 43 17.12 -14.16 -0.55
C HIS A 43 17.16 -13.07 -1.63
N MET A 44 16.22 -12.12 -1.59
CA MET A 44 16.15 -11.04 -2.56
C MET A 44 17.40 -10.17 -2.55
N ALA A 45 17.80 -9.67 -3.73
CA ALA A 45 18.94 -8.77 -3.86
C ALA A 45 18.77 -7.51 -2.99
N ARG A 46 19.89 -6.93 -2.54
CA ARG A 46 19.88 -5.75 -1.64
C ARG A 46 19.05 -4.59 -2.19
N GLN A 47 19.14 -4.33 -3.49
CA GLN A 47 18.37 -3.25 -4.13
C GLN A 47 16.86 -3.55 -4.12
N ASP A 48 16.46 -4.77 -4.43
CA ASP A 48 15.05 -5.18 -4.41
C ASP A 48 14.44 -5.08 -3.01
N ARG A 49 15.20 -5.47 -1.97
CA ARG A 49 14.77 -5.32 -0.58
C ARG A 49 14.56 -3.86 -0.19
N ARG A 50 15.41 -2.94 -0.69
CA ARG A 50 15.26 -1.50 -0.44
C ARG A 50 14.01 -0.96 -1.13
N ASP A 51 13.81 -1.28 -2.39
CA ASP A 51 12.64 -0.85 -3.16
C ASP A 51 11.36 -1.38 -2.51
N LEU A 52 11.35 -2.66 -2.13
CA LEU A 52 10.24 -3.30 -1.44
C LEU A 52 9.90 -2.60 -0.11
N LEU A 53 10.91 -2.23 0.68
CA LEU A 53 10.68 -1.49 1.93
C LEU A 53 10.02 -0.14 1.67
N VAL A 54 10.44 0.59 0.63
CA VAL A 54 9.81 1.85 0.26
C VAL A 54 8.36 1.62 -0.16
N VAL A 55 8.10 0.62 -1.00
CA VAL A 55 6.73 0.27 -1.42
C VAL A 55 5.88 -0.08 -0.20
N ALA A 56 6.34 -0.97 0.67
CA ALA A 56 5.61 -1.38 1.87
C ALA A 56 5.30 -0.22 2.81
N THR A 57 6.27 0.70 2.98
CA THR A 57 6.11 1.87 3.85
C THR A 57 5.11 2.87 3.28
N LEU A 58 4.98 2.99 1.97
CA LEU A 58 4.19 4.03 1.30
C LEU A 58 3.00 3.49 0.50
N HIS A 59 2.71 2.17 0.55
CA HIS A 59 1.63 1.56 -0.25
C HIS A 59 0.27 2.26 -0.04
N ASP A 60 0.03 2.70 1.17
CA ASP A 60 -1.21 3.35 1.62
C ASP A 60 -1.18 4.89 1.61
N ILE A 61 -0.12 5.53 1.09
CA ILE A 61 0.02 6.99 1.12
C ILE A 61 -1.15 7.70 0.43
N GLY A 62 -1.75 7.06 -0.56
CA GLY A 62 -2.91 7.59 -1.27
C GLY A 62 -4.18 7.69 -0.43
N LYS A 63 -4.27 7.03 0.73
CA LYS A 63 -5.39 7.19 1.67
C LYS A 63 -5.57 8.64 2.13
N ARG A 64 -4.55 9.46 2.00
CA ARG A 64 -4.67 10.92 2.25
C ARG A 64 -5.66 11.64 1.34
N THR A 65 -5.96 11.11 0.18
CA THR A 65 -6.96 11.70 -0.72
C THR A 65 -8.40 11.32 -0.36
N ILE A 66 -8.56 10.36 0.54
CA ILE A 66 -9.88 9.88 0.97
C ILE A 66 -10.39 10.77 2.10
N PRO A 67 -11.65 11.25 2.04
CA PRO A 67 -12.24 11.98 3.15
C PRO A 67 -12.21 11.16 4.46
N GLN A 68 -11.79 11.76 5.57
CA GLN A 68 -11.65 11.04 6.84
C GLN A 68 -12.95 10.40 7.32
N ARG A 69 -14.12 11.01 7.02
CA ARG A 69 -15.43 10.42 7.34
C ARG A 69 -15.67 9.06 6.68
N VAL A 70 -15.06 8.82 5.49
CA VAL A 70 -15.12 7.55 4.78
C VAL A 70 -14.09 6.58 5.35
N LEU A 71 -12.85 7.04 5.51
CA LEU A 71 -11.74 6.24 6.02
C LEU A 71 -11.99 5.68 7.42
N ARG A 72 -12.66 6.45 8.29
CA ARG A 72 -12.93 6.11 9.70
C ARG A 72 -14.35 5.61 9.95
N LYS A 73 -15.12 5.31 8.91
CA LYS A 73 -16.48 4.83 9.05
C LYS A 73 -16.52 3.48 9.76
N SER A 74 -17.28 3.38 10.84
CA SER A 74 -17.40 2.16 11.65
C SER A 74 -18.43 1.14 11.10
N GLY A 75 -19.22 1.53 10.08
CA GLY A 75 -20.24 0.69 9.46
C GLY A 75 -19.86 0.20 8.07
N LYS A 76 -20.80 -0.46 7.41
CA LYS A 76 -20.63 -0.86 6.00
C LYS A 76 -20.44 0.37 5.12
N LEU A 77 -19.47 0.30 4.20
CA LEU A 77 -19.29 1.30 3.16
C LEU A 77 -20.40 1.16 2.11
N THR A 78 -20.84 2.28 1.54
CA THR A 78 -21.62 2.26 0.32
C THR A 78 -20.72 1.92 -0.87
N ASP A 79 -21.30 1.59 -2.02
CA ASP A 79 -20.53 1.30 -3.24
C ASP A 79 -19.69 2.51 -3.68
N GLU A 80 -20.21 3.74 -3.49
CA GLU A 80 -19.48 4.99 -3.75
C GLU A 80 -18.30 5.18 -2.80
N GLU A 81 -18.51 4.96 -1.51
CA GLU A 81 -17.46 5.05 -0.49
C GLU A 81 -16.38 3.98 -0.73
N TYR A 82 -16.80 2.77 -1.10
CA TYR A 82 -15.85 1.70 -1.45
C TYR A 82 -15.03 2.04 -2.69
N ARG A 83 -15.63 2.65 -3.72
CA ARG A 83 -14.88 3.16 -4.89
C ARG A 83 -13.83 4.17 -4.49
N LEU A 84 -14.16 5.14 -3.60
CA LEU A 84 -13.19 6.10 -3.08
C LEU A 84 -12.03 5.41 -2.35
N ILE A 85 -12.33 4.36 -1.56
CA ILE A 85 -11.26 3.58 -0.91
C ILE A 85 -10.33 2.94 -1.95
N ARG A 86 -10.87 2.34 -3.01
CA ARG A 86 -10.06 1.70 -4.05
C ARG A 86 -9.13 2.67 -4.79
N GLU A 87 -9.51 3.94 -4.91
CA GLU A 87 -8.71 4.97 -5.58
C GLU A 87 -7.37 5.26 -4.88
N HIS A 88 -7.19 4.86 -3.61
CA HIS A 88 -5.94 5.16 -2.89
C HIS A 88 -4.71 4.55 -3.57
N ALA A 89 -4.81 3.39 -4.19
CA ALA A 89 -3.69 2.74 -4.87
C ALA A 89 -3.17 3.59 -6.04
N GLU A 90 -4.08 4.04 -6.90
CA GLU A 90 -3.75 4.95 -8.00
C GLU A 90 -3.31 6.34 -7.51
N ALA A 91 -3.99 6.88 -6.49
CA ALA A 91 -3.62 8.16 -5.90
C ALA A 91 -2.22 8.11 -5.25
N GLY A 92 -1.89 7.01 -4.57
CA GLY A 92 -0.56 6.76 -4.00
C GLY A 92 0.52 6.75 -5.06
N SER A 93 0.31 6.03 -6.15
CA SER A 93 1.22 6.01 -7.30
C SER A 93 1.45 7.41 -7.87
N ARG A 94 0.39 8.22 -8.05
CA ARG A 94 0.52 9.61 -8.51
C ARG A 94 1.32 10.49 -7.54
N ILE A 95 1.08 10.36 -6.23
CA ILE A 95 1.86 11.08 -5.21
C ILE A 95 3.34 10.72 -5.34
N LEU A 96 3.69 9.44 -5.44
CA LEU A 96 5.07 9.01 -5.56
C LEU A 96 5.74 9.52 -6.84
N ARG A 97 5.05 9.48 -7.99
CA ARG A 97 5.55 10.07 -9.24
C ARG A 97 5.85 11.56 -9.11
N ALA A 98 4.94 12.32 -8.49
CA ALA A 98 5.13 13.76 -8.25
C ALA A 98 6.35 14.06 -7.35
N HIS A 99 6.74 13.11 -6.47
CA HIS A 99 7.94 13.17 -5.64
C HIS A 99 9.18 12.54 -6.30
N GLY A 100 9.10 12.16 -7.58
CA GLY A 100 10.22 11.66 -8.37
C GLY A 100 10.66 10.23 -8.03
N PHE A 101 9.81 9.40 -7.41
CA PHE A 101 10.11 8.00 -7.18
C PHE A 101 10.21 7.22 -8.50
N PRO A 102 11.07 6.18 -8.58
CA PRO A 102 11.16 5.33 -9.77
C PRO A 102 9.84 4.65 -10.11
N GLU A 103 9.54 4.51 -11.40
CA GLU A 103 8.27 3.92 -11.89
C GLU A 103 8.00 2.53 -11.29
N ARG A 104 9.03 1.67 -11.14
CA ARG A 104 8.88 0.35 -10.52
C ARG A 104 8.30 0.39 -9.09
N ILE A 105 8.56 1.47 -8.34
CA ILE A 105 8.00 1.71 -7.01
C ILE A 105 6.57 2.24 -7.13
N CYS A 106 6.36 3.20 -8.03
CA CYS A 106 5.04 3.78 -8.27
C CYS A 106 4.04 2.74 -8.77
N ASP A 107 4.47 1.86 -9.68
CA ASP A 107 3.65 0.78 -10.22
C ASP A 107 3.34 -0.27 -9.14
N ALA A 108 4.31 -0.63 -8.30
CA ALA A 108 4.07 -1.57 -7.21
C ALA A 108 3.07 -1.02 -6.18
N VAL A 109 3.11 0.29 -5.89
CA VAL A 109 2.09 0.94 -5.04
C VAL A 109 0.73 0.96 -5.72
N ARG A 110 0.66 1.19 -7.04
CA ARG A 110 -0.60 1.13 -7.79
C ARG A 110 -1.23 -0.26 -7.77
N ASP A 111 -0.40 -1.29 -7.84
CA ASP A 111 -0.83 -2.65 -8.11
C ASP A 111 -0.90 -3.54 -6.84
N HIS A 112 -0.67 -2.99 -5.64
CA HIS A 112 -0.59 -3.80 -4.41
C HIS A 112 -1.88 -4.51 -4.00
N HIS A 113 -3.02 -4.15 -4.60
CA HIS A 113 -4.30 -4.86 -4.47
C HIS A 113 -4.66 -5.69 -5.70
N GLU A 114 -3.79 -5.76 -6.72
CA GLU A 114 -4.03 -6.60 -7.87
C GLU A 114 -3.76 -8.07 -7.55
N GLN A 115 -4.44 -8.95 -8.30
CA GLN A 115 -4.32 -10.40 -8.15
C GLN A 115 -4.07 -11.02 -9.53
N PRO A 116 -3.24 -12.08 -9.61
CA PRO A 116 -2.96 -12.74 -10.89
C PRO A 116 -4.20 -13.31 -11.61
N ASP A 117 -5.27 -13.56 -10.87
CA ASP A 117 -6.58 -14.00 -11.41
C ASP A 117 -7.46 -12.84 -11.93
N GLY A 118 -6.97 -11.59 -11.85
CA GLY A 118 -7.70 -10.40 -12.28
C GLY A 118 -8.79 -9.91 -11.31
N ASN A 119 -8.92 -10.51 -10.13
CA ASN A 119 -9.91 -10.09 -9.12
C ASN A 119 -9.44 -8.93 -8.25
N GLY A 120 -8.36 -8.23 -8.64
CA GLY A 120 -7.86 -7.02 -8.01
C GLY A 120 -8.73 -5.78 -8.29
N TYR A 121 -8.23 -4.62 -7.88
CA TYR A 121 -8.96 -3.37 -8.01
C TYR A 121 -9.14 -2.91 -9.46
N ARG A 122 -8.20 -3.22 -10.33
CA ARG A 122 -8.13 -2.78 -11.73
C ARG A 122 -8.25 -3.95 -12.73
N GLY A 123 -8.26 -5.18 -12.24
CA GLY A 123 -8.29 -6.37 -13.08
C GLY A 123 -6.97 -6.66 -13.80
N CYS A 124 -5.84 -6.19 -13.26
CA CYS A 124 -4.52 -6.45 -13.81
C CYS A 124 -4.08 -7.88 -13.46
N THR A 125 -3.85 -8.71 -14.46
CA THR A 125 -3.39 -10.10 -14.29
C THR A 125 -1.88 -10.25 -14.21
N GLN A 126 -1.14 -9.18 -14.50
CA GLN A 126 0.32 -9.12 -14.39
C GLN A 126 0.71 -7.92 -13.51
N PRO A 127 0.49 -8.00 -12.19
CA PRO A 127 0.82 -6.91 -11.29
C PRO A 127 2.31 -6.61 -11.29
N ALA A 128 2.65 -5.37 -10.96
CA ALA A 128 4.03 -4.93 -10.89
C ALA A 128 4.84 -5.75 -9.89
N ARG A 129 6.15 -5.83 -10.13
CA ARG A 129 7.10 -6.47 -9.20
C ARG A 129 6.88 -5.92 -7.78
N TYR A 130 6.94 -6.77 -6.80
CA TYR A 130 6.69 -6.54 -5.36
C TYR A 130 5.22 -6.47 -4.94
N ALA A 131 4.26 -6.24 -5.83
CA ALA A 131 2.85 -6.11 -5.48
C ALA A 131 2.34 -7.33 -4.69
N ASP A 132 2.69 -8.55 -5.11
CA ASP A 132 2.30 -9.78 -4.41
C ASP A 132 2.88 -9.87 -2.99
N ILE A 133 4.14 -9.48 -2.80
CA ILE A 133 4.77 -9.49 -1.46
C ILE A 133 4.08 -8.47 -0.56
N ILE A 134 3.78 -7.27 -1.07
CA ILE A 134 3.07 -6.24 -0.32
C ILE A 134 1.67 -6.73 0.05
N ARG A 135 0.93 -7.32 -0.89
CA ARG A 135 -0.40 -7.87 -0.65
C ARG A 135 -0.41 -8.93 0.46
N VAL A 136 0.58 -9.84 0.45
CA VAL A 136 0.72 -10.85 1.52
C VAL A 136 1.08 -10.19 2.84
N ALA A 137 2.02 -9.25 2.87
CA ALA A 137 2.43 -8.54 4.08
C ALA A 137 1.29 -7.69 4.69
N ASP A 138 0.49 -7.03 3.85
CA ASP A 138 -0.71 -6.28 4.24
C ASP A 138 -1.75 -7.21 4.85
N CYS A 139 -2.06 -8.34 4.21
CA CYS A 139 -2.97 -9.34 4.75
C CYS A 139 -2.51 -9.87 6.11
N LEU A 140 -1.21 -10.14 6.29
CA LEU A 140 -0.66 -10.58 7.58
C LEU A 140 -0.90 -9.53 8.66
N ASP A 141 -0.63 -8.25 8.39
CA ASP A 141 -0.88 -7.20 9.38
C ASP A 141 -2.37 -7.12 9.77
N VAL A 142 -3.28 -7.17 8.79
CA VAL A 142 -4.72 -7.16 9.05
C VAL A 142 -5.15 -8.35 9.92
N MET A 143 -4.63 -9.54 9.65
CA MET A 143 -4.94 -10.75 10.41
C MET A 143 -4.45 -10.66 11.86
N PHE A 144 -3.23 -10.18 12.10
CA PHE A 144 -2.63 -10.13 13.44
C PHE A 144 -3.03 -8.90 14.24
N SER A 145 -3.35 -7.77 13.58
CA SER A 145 -3.75 -6.53 14.28
C SER A 145 -5.25 -6.46 14.58
N GLY A 146 -6.05 -7.43 14.13
CA GLY A 146 -7.50 -7.45 14.31
C GLY A 146 -8.25 -6.40 13.49
N ARG A 147 -7.64 -5.77 12.50
CA ARG A 147 -8.28 -4.83 11.59
C ARG A 147 -9.09 -5.60 10.53
N SER A 148 -10.36 -5.73 10.73
CA SER A 148 -11.27 -6.17 9.67
C SER A 148 -11.84 -4.95 8.94
N TYR A 149 -11.25 -4.57 7.81
CA TYR A 149 -12.05 -3.95 6.76
C TYR A 149 -13.03 -5.03 6.30
N GLN A 150 -14.29 -4.92 6.70
CA GLN A 150 -15.30 -5.88 6.24
C GLN A 150 -15.42 -5.73 4.72
N LYS A 151 -14.87 -6.71 3.99
CA LYS A 151 -15.15 -6.86 2.57
C LYS A 151 -16.66 -6.93 2.39
N PRO A 152 -17.24 -6.28 1.38
CA PRO A 152 -18.61 -6.55 0.99
C PRO A 152 -18.73 -8.07 0.73
N LYS A 153 -19.71 -8.72 1.37
CA LYS A 153 -20.03 -10.11 1.01
C LYS A 153 -20.39 -10.09 -0.47
N THR A 154 -19.67 -10.85 -1.28
CA THR A 154 -20.10 -11.16 -2.64
C THR A 154 -21.53 -11.69 -2.56
N LYS A 155 -22.44 -11.09 -3.30
CA LYS A 155 -23.77 -11.65 -3.51
C LYS A 155 -23.57 -12.99 -4.22
N GLU A 156 -24.01 -14.07 -3.57
CA GLU A 156 -24.31 -15.32 -4.26
C GLU A 156 -25.39 -15.11 -5.30
#